data_5313cc09130572d91dca83354fc39780
#
_entry.id   5313cc09130572d91dca83354fc39780
#
_cell.length_a   1.000
_cell.length_b   1.000
_cell.length_c   1.000
_cell.angle_alpha   90.00
_cell.angle_beta   90.00
_cell.angle_gamma   90.00
#
_symmetry.space_group_name_H-M   'P 1'
#
loop_
_entity.id
_entity.type
_entity.pdbx_description
1 polymer ?
#
loop_
_entity_poly.entity_id
_entity_poly.type
_entity_poly.pdbx_seq_one_letter_code
_entity_poly.pdbx_strand_id
1 'polypeptide(L)'
;KKEFFNQIAKNLEHLKNKADSIGFCFSYPMTITQDGDGIVTGFSKEVKAPEVVGSKVGESLKQTLEEHGWNTIKTIRLLNDTVAALLAGAAISGKQKYSSFIGFILGTGMNAAYIQPQNPDFPGVNKQIVVCESGKNKNVIRSDFDIEFDKTTARPGEFYIEKCCSGAYLGPVSLIMLKTAAKEEIFSPYVCKKILELTSLSTVDIDSFLHEPYDT
;
A
#
# COMPACT_ATOMS: atom_id res chain seq x y z
N LYS A 1 -4.45 0.12 21.76
CA LYS A 1 -3.33 -0.78 21.47
C LYS A 1 -3.74 -2.24 21.67
N LYS A 2 -4.23 -2.61 22.84
CA LYS A 2 -4.57 -4.02 23.15
C LYS A 2 -5.58 -4.60 22.15
N GLU A 3 -6.64 -3.86 21.83
CA GLU A 3 -7.68 -4.31 20.88
C GLU A 3 -7.11 -4.55 19.48
N PHE A 4 -6.21 -3.69 19.01
CA PHE A 4 -5.55 -3.84 17.72
C PHE A 4 -4.82 -5.20 17.58
N PHE A 5 -3.99 -5.55 18.56
CA PHE A 5 -3.26 -6.81 18.53
C PHE A 5 -4.15 -8.03 18.83
N ASN A 6 -5.16 -7.88 19.69
CA ASN A 6 -6.15 -8.93 19.92
C ASN A 6 -6.91 -9.31 18.64
N GLN A 7 -7.28 -8.33 17.81
CA GLN A 7 -7.96 -8.61 16.55
C GLN A 7 -7.04 -9.39 15.59
N ILE A 8 -5.75 -9.07 15.55
CA ILE A 8 -4.77 -9.83 14.75
C ILE A 8 -4.66 -11.26 15.30
N ALA A 9 -4.52 -11.44 16.60
CA ALA A 9 -4.41 -12.75 17.22
C ALA A 9 -5.65 -13.63 16.95
N LYS A 10 -6.86 -13.06 17.02
CA LYS A 10 -8.11 -13.77 16.68
C LYS A 10 -8.11 -14.25 15.22
N ASN A 11 -7.68 -13.39 14.29
CA ASN A 11 -7.63 -13.76 12.87
C ASN A 11 -6.62 -14.90 12.60
N LEU A 12 -5.60 -15.03 13.43
CA LEU A 12 -4.57 -16.06 13.33
C LEU A 12 -4.90 -17.36 14.08
N GLU A 13 -6.00 -17.43 14.85
CA GLU A 13 -6.32 -18.55 15.75
C GLU A 13 -6.29 -19.91 15.05
N HIS A 14 -6.71 -19.99 13.79
CA HIS A 14 -6.69 -21.21 12.97
C HIS A 14 -5.26 -21.74 12.68
N LEU A 15 -4.23 -20.93 12.90
CA LEU A 15 -2.81 -21.26 12.74
C LEU A 15 -2.10 -21.53 14.07
N LYS A 16 -2.81 -21.47 15.18
CA LYS A 16 -2.24 -21.62 16.52
C LYS A 16 -1.40 -22.89 16.64
N ASN A 17 -0.18 -22.70 17.12
CA ASN A 17 0.83 -23.75 17.33
C ASN A 17 1.23 -24.56 16.08
N LYS A 18 0.88 -24.09 14.87
CA LYS A 18 1.28 -24.72 13.60
C LYS A 18 2.56 -24.11 12.99
N ALA A 19 3.05 -23.02 13.56
CA ALA A 19 4.26 -22.34 13.13
C ALA A 19 5.07 -21.88 14.35
N ASP A 20 6.35 -21.66 14.17
CA ASP A 20 7.26 -21.08 15.16
C ASP A 20 7.79 -19.70 14.76
N SER A 21 7.52 -19.27 13.53
CA SER A 21 8.01 -18.02 12.96
C SER A 21 6.91 -17.35 12.16
N ILE A 22 6.83 -16.01 12.26
CA ILE A 22 5.88 -15.19 11.54
C ILE A 22 6.65 -14.11 10.75
N GLY A 23 6.43 -14.04 9.44
CA GLY A 23 6.73 -12.88 8.61
C GLY A 23 5.49 -12.00 8.57
N PHE A 24 5.61 -10.77 9.03
CA PHE A 24 4.47 -9.86 9.12
C PHE A 24 4.67 -8.65 8.23
N CYS A 25 3.86 -8.55 7.16
CA CYS A 25 3.81 -7.36 6.33
C CYS A 25 3.07 -6.24 7.02
N PHE A 26 3.76 -5.10 7.22
CA PHE A 26 3.18 -3.93 7.84
C PHE A 26 3.47 -2.70 6.96
N SER A 27 2.43 -2.22 6.27
CA SER A 27 2.54 -1.20 5.22
C SER A 27 2.41 0.24 5.75
N TYR A 28 2.47 0.43 7.07
CA TYR A 28 2.47 1.75 7.68
C TYR A 28 3.88 2.21 8.03
N PRO A 29 4.11 3.52 8.17
CA PRO A 29 5.40 4.06 8.53
C PRO A 29 5.94 3.46 9.83
N MET A 30 7.14 2.88 9.76
CA MET A 30 7.83 2.31 10.92
C MET A 30 9.34 2.44 10.77
N THR A 31 10.04 2.44 11.89
CA THR A 31 11.50 2.30 11.95
C THR A 31 11.83 0.85 12.25
N ILE A 32 12.54 0.19 11.33
CA ILE A 32 12.99 -1.19 11.52
C ILE A 32 14.14 -1.20 12.52
N THR A 33 14.04 -2.06 13.51
CA THR A 33 15.06 -2.28 14.54
C THR A 33 16.07 -3.35 14.08
N GLN A 34 17.24 -3.42 14.74
CA GLN A 34 18.30 -4.37 14.37
C GLN A 34 17.88 -5.83 14.50
N ASP A 35 16.95 -6.12 15.41
CA ASP A 35 16.35 -7.45 15.60
C ASP A 35 15.22 -7.78 14.60
N GLY A 36 14.98 -6.89 13.64
CA GLY A 36 13.99 -7.07 12.57
C GLY A 36 12.54 -6.89 13.03
N ASP A 37 12.31 -6.19 14.14
CA ASP A 37 11.01 -5.67 14.55
C ASP A 37 10.78 -4.28 13.94
N GLY A 38 9.62 -3.69 14.15
CA GLY A 38 9.25 -2.37 13.67
C GLY A 38 8.61 -1.51 14.74
N ILE A 39 9.13 -0.29 14.92
CA ILE A 39 8.51 0.72 15.78
C ILE A 39 7.62 1.60 14.92
N VAL A 40 6.31 1.59 15.19
CA VAL A 40 5.33 2.38 14.43
C VAL A 40 5.59 3.87 14.63
N THR A 41 5.74 4.61 13.54
CA THR A 41 5.94 6.07 13.57
C THR A 41 4.68 6.84 13.18
N GLY A 42 3.68 6.17 12.60
CA GLY A 42 2.41 6.78 12.25
C GLY A 42 1.49 5.84 11.50
N PHE A 43 0.28 6.29 11.26
CA PHE A 43 -0.69 5.64 10.39
C PHE A 43 -1.06 6.58 9.26
N SER A 44 -1.40 6.01 8.11
CA SER A 44 -1.88 6.72 6.93
C SER A 44 -3.17 6.06 6.43
N LYS A 45 -3.84 6.72 5.51
CA LYS A 45 -5.09 6.23 4.90
C LYS A 45 -6.23 6.15 5.94
N GLU A 46 -7.03 5.10 5.89
CA GLU A 46 -8.24 4.93 6.71
C GLU A 46 -7.99 4.41 8.13
N VAL A 47 -6.82 3.80 8.37
CA VAL A 47 -6.51 3.22 9.70
C VAL A 47 -6.09 4.30 10.67
N LYS A 48 -6.79 4.36 11.79
CA LYS A 48 -6.51 5.28 12.91
C LYS A 48 -6.31 4.48 14.19
N ALA A 49 -5.06 4.26 14.55
CA ALA A 49 -4.67 3.56 15.78
C ALA A 49 -3.54 4.32 16.50
N PRO A 50 -3.79 5.56 16.96
CA PRO A 50 -2.75 6.42 17.54
C PRO A 50 -2.07 5.81 18.75
N GLU A 51 -2.78 4.95 19.49
CA GLU A 51 -2.26 4.24 20.67
C GLU A 51 -1.22 3.15 20.34
N VAL A 52 -1.06 2.81 19.05
CA VAL A 52 -0.04 1.85 18.58
C VAL A 52 1.25 2.56 18.18
N VAL A 53 1.20 3.87 17.92
CA VAL A 53 2.39 4.68 17.60
C VAL A 53 3.40 4.59 18.73
N GLY A 54 4.68 4.42 18.39
CA GLY A 54 5.77 4.19 19.33
C GLY A 54 5.90 2.76 19.85
N SER A 55 4.98 1.85 19.47
CA SER A 55 5.04 0.45 19.88
C SER A 55 5.89 -0.37 18.90
N LYS A 56 6.62 -1.35 19.43
CA LYS A 56 7.18 -2.46 18.65
C LYS A 56 6.07 -3.42 18.26
N VAL A 57 5.87 -3.63 16.97
CA VAL A 57 4.75 -4.43 16.43
C VAL A 57 4.97 -5.91 16.72
N GLY A 58 6.15 -6.43 16.41
CA GLY A 58 6.48 -7.86 16.60
C GLY A 58 6.44 -8.26 18.06
N GLU A 59 7.05 -7.50 18.96
CA GLU A 59 7.02 -7.72 20.39
C GLU A 59 5.59 -7.68 20.95
N SER A 60 4.81 -6.65 20.58
CA SER A 60 3.42 -6.52 21.03
C SER A 60 2.52 -7.63 20.51
N LEU A 61 2.71 -8.06 19.26
CA LEU A 61 1.96 -9.19 18.70
C LEU A 61 2.36 -10.50 19.39
N LYS A 62 3.65 -10.75 19.60
CA LYS A 62 4.15 -11.94 20.28
C LYS A 62 3.54 -12.06 21.67
N GLN A 63 3.59 -10.99 22.47
CA GLN A 63 2.99 -10.96 23.80
C GLN A 63 1.49 -11.28 23.76
N THR A 64 0.75 -10.69 22.79
CA THR A 64 -0.68 -10.96 22.65
C THR A 64 -0.95 -12.40 22.25
N LEU A 65 -0.16 -13.00 21.35
CA LEU A 65 -0.29 -14.39 20.97
C LEU A 65 -0.03 -15.32 22.18
N GLU A 66 0.96 -15.02 22.99
CA GLU A 66 1.25 -15.76 24.26
C GLU A 66 0.06 -15.68 25.22
N GLU A 67 -0.56 -14.48 25.40
CA GLU A 67 -1.79 -14.32 26.19
C GLU A 67 -2.96 -15.16 25.65
N HIS A 68 -3.01 -15.40 24.32
CA HIS A 68 -3.96 -16.30 23.65
C HIS A 68 -3.54 -17.77 23.66
N GLY A 69 -2.49 -18.14 24.42
CA GLY A 69 -2.03 -19.51 24.60
C GLY A 69 -1.19 -20.06 23.43
N TRP A 70 -0.56 -19.20 22.66
CA TRP A 70 0.46 -19.62 21.69
C TRP A 70 1.78 -19.86 22.42
N ASN A 71 2.37 -21.03 22.27
CA ASN A 71 3.60 -21.40 22.97
C ASN A 71 4.77 -21.76 22.03
N THR A 72 4.55 -21.71 20.73
CA THR A 72 5.54 -22.13 19.72
C THR A 72 6.26 -20.94 19.05
N ILE A 73 5.70 -19.71 19.10
CA ILE A 73 6.25 -18.58 18.38
C ILE A 73 7.56 -18.10 18.99
N LYS A 74 8.64 -18.25 18.24
CA LYS A 74 10.00 -17.83 18.60
C LYS A 74 10.33 -16.47 18.01
N THR A 75 9.92 -16.23 16.77
CA THR A 75 10.37 -15.07 15.97
C THR A 75 9.21 -14.44 15.22
N ILE A 76 9.12 -13.11 15.29
CA ILE A 76 8.29 -12.30 14.38
C ILE A 76 9.21 -11.31 13.69
N ARG A 77 9.17 -11.26 12.36
CA ARG A 77 9.94 -10.30 11.53
C ARG A 77 8.98 -9.40 10.76
N LEU A 78 9.26 -8.12 10.84
CA LEU A 78 8.47 -7.09 10.17
C LEU A 78 9.10 -6.73 8.82
N LEU A 79 8.27 -6.63 7.80
CA LEU A 79 8.67 -6.19 6.47
C LEU A 79 7.65 -5.16 5.95
N ASN A 80 8.15 -4.16 5.24
CA ASN A 80 7.30 -3.37 4.37
C ASN A 80 6.75 -4.25 3.24
N ASP A 81 5.54 -3.99 2.75
CA ASP A 81 4.88 -4.79 1.70
C ASP A 81 5.70 -4.87 0.41
N THR A 82 6.31 -3.75 0.00
CA THR A 82 7.15 -3.68 -1.20
C THR A 82 8.44 -4.51 -1.03
N VAL A 83 9.02 -4.50 0.17
CA VAL A 83 10.19 -5.33 0.52
C VAL A 83 9.80 -6.81 0.53
N ALA A 84 8.63 -7.14 1.07
CA ALA A 84 8.13 -8.51 1.09
C ALA A 84 7.91 -9.04 -0.34
N ALA A 85 7.32 -8.23 -1.24
CA ALA A 85 7.13 -8.58 -2.64
C ALA A 85 8.48 -8.82 -3.36
N LEU A 86 9.46 -7.95 -3.11
CA LEU A 86 10.83 -8.09 -3.66
C LEU A 86 11.47 -9.41 -3.22
N LEU A 87 11.43 -9.71 -1.91
CA LEU A 87 12.04 -10.91 -1.35
C LEU A 87 11.31 -12.18 -1.80
N ALA A 88 9.98 -12.14 -1.92
CA ALA A 88 9.20 -13.25 -2.43
C ALA A 88 9.57 -13.57 -3.89
N GLY A 89 9.67 -12.54 -4.74
CA GLY A 89 10.12 -12.71 -6.13
C GLY A 89 11.52 -13.30 -6.22
N ALA A 90 12.45 -12.82 -5.41
CA ALA A 90 13.82 -13.34 -5.35
C ALA A 90 13.84 -14.81 -4.87
N ALA A 91 13.03 -15.18 -3.88
CA ALA A 91 12.96 -16.52 -3.35
C ALA A 91 12.34 -17.53 -4.34
N ILE A 92 11.32 -17.12 -5.10
CA ILE A 92 10.59 -17.98 -6.05
C ILE A 92 11.38 -18.17 -7.36
N SER A 93 12.32 -17.28 -7.69
CA SER A 93 13.04 -17.30 -8.97
C SER A 93 13.81 -18.61 -9.25
N GLY A 94 14.08 -19.40 -8.22
CA GLY A 94 14.66 -20.74 -8.32
C GLY A 94 16.02 -20.73 -9.04
N LYS A 95 16.14 -21.53 -10.13
CA LYS A 95 17.38 -21.64 -10.93
C LYS A 95 17.53 -20.52 -11.97
N GLN A 96 16.53 -19.68 -12.19
CA GLN A 96 16.63 -18.57 -13.12
C GLN A 96 17.59 -17.51 -12.57
N LYS A 97 18.53 -17.09 -13.41
CA LYS A 97 19.51 -16.06 -13.05
C LYS A 97 19.04 -14.72 -13.58
N TYR A 98 18.63 -13.86 -12.66
CA TYR A 98 18.34 -12.46 -12.94
C TYR A 98 19.50 -11.58 -12.47
N SER A 99 19.75 -10.49 -13.16
CA SER A 99 20.77 -9.50 -12.75
C SER A 99 20.37 -8.73 -11.49
N SER A 100 19.08 -8.52 -11.30
CA SER A 100 18.52 -7.82 -10.14
C SER A 100 17.03 -8.12 -10.00
N PHE A 101 16.43 -7.64 -8.89
CA PHE A 101 15.01 -7.74 -8.60
C PHE A 101 14.47 -6.37 -8.21
N ILE A 102 13.24 -6.10 -8.63
CA ILE A 102 12.47 -4.94 -8.23
C ILE A 102 11.16 -5.44 -7.63
N GLY A 103 10.87 -5.04 -6.40
CA GLY A 103 9.54 -5.16 -5.82
C GLY A 103 8.70 -3.96 -6.24
N PHE A 104 7.50 -4.20 -6.76
CA PHE A 104 6.59 -3.14 -7.18
C PHE A 104 5.20 -3.42 -6.65
N ILE A 105 4.62 -2.45 -5.99
CA ILE A 105 3.25 -2.47 -5.50
C ILE A 105 2.46 -1.41 -6.25
N LEU A 106 1.38 -1.83 -6.89
CA LEU A 106 0.35 -0.97 -7.45
C LEU A 106 -1.00 -1.50 -6.99
N GLY A 107 -1.46 -0.97 -5.88
CA GLY A 107 -2.71 -1.31 -5.22
C GLY A 107 -3.47 -0.05 -4.84
N THR A 108 -3.92 0.04 -3.60
CA THR A 108 -4.50 1.28 -3.04
C THR A 108 -3.54 2.46 -3.17
N GLY A 109 -2.24 2.23 -2.97
CA GLY A 109 -1.15 3.16 -3.23
C GLY A 109 -0.14 2.58 -4.22
N MET A 110 0.98 3.26 -4.38
CA MET A 110 2.08 2.85 -5.25
C MET A 110 3.42 2.96 -4.53
N ASN A 111 4.24 1.91 -4.62
CA ASN A 111 5.61 1.96 -4.14
C ASN A 111 6.50 0.98 -4.90
N ALA A 112 7.82 1.19 -4.83
CA ALA A 112 8.83 0.30 -5.39
C ALA A 112 9.98 0.10 -4.41
N ALA A 113 10.66 -1.05 -4.51
CA ALA A 113 11.89 -1.34 -3.80
C ALA A 113 12.85 -2.09 -4.72
N TYR A 114 14.14 -1.92 -4.49
CA TYR A 114 15.18 -2.64 -5.22
C TYR A 114 16.36 -2.99 -4.33
N ILE A 115 17.18 -3.94 -4.78
CA ILE A 115 18.45 -4.27 -4.12
C ILE A 115 19.51 -3.36 -4.72
N GLN A 116 20.14 -2.53 -3.88
CA GLN A 116 21.21 -1.62 -4.30
C GLN A 116 22.39 -2.43 -4.83
N PRO A 117 22.77 -2.28 -6.12
CA PRO A 117 23.97 -2.92 -6.66
C PRO A 117 25.23 -2.37 -5.98
N GLN A 118 26.33 -3.08 -6.13
CA GLN A 118 27.62 -2.59 -5.65
C GLN A 118 27.94 -1.25 -6.33
N ASN A 119 28.17 -0.24 -5.51
CA ASN A 119 28.61 1.07 -5.97
C ASN A 119 29.80 1.53 -5.12
N PRO A 120 30.99 1.75 -5.74
CA PRO A 120 32.17 2.22 -5.01
C PRO A 120 31.97 3.56 -4.29
N ASP A 121 31.12 4.44 -4.86
CA ASP A 121 30.84 5.76 -4.29
C ASP A 121 29.97 5.69 -3.02
N PHE A 122 29.24 4.59 -2.85
CA PHE A 122 28.33 4.36 -1.72
C PHE A 122 28.52 2.98 -1.09
N PRO A 123 29.71 2.65 -0.56
CA PRO A 123 30.01 1.30 -0.08
C PRO A 123 29.14 0.88 1.13
N GLY A 124 28.66 1.82 1.92
CA GLY A 124 27.85 1.55 3.11
C GLY A 124 26.43 1.05 2.81
N VAL A 125 25.94 1.20 1.57
CA VAL A 125 24.58 0.79 1.15
C VAL A 125 24.58 -0.38 0.17
N ASN A 126 25.73 -0.97 -0.10
CA ASN A 126 25.85 -2.12 -1.01
C ASN A 126 24.99 -3.29 -0.54
N LYS A 127 24.21 -3.87 -1.45
CA LYS A 127 23.29 -4.98 -1.21
C LYS A 127 22.16 -4.69 -0.21
N GLN A 128 21.96 -3.44 0.17
CA GLN A 128 20.80 -3.07 0.97
C GLN A 128 19.55 -3.00 0.10
N ILE A 129 18.40 -3.25 0.71
CA ILE A 129 17.11 -3.03 0.06
C ILE A 129 16.73 -1.56 0.26
N VAL A 130 16.52 -0.87 -0.85
CA VAL A 130 16.09 0.53 -0.87
C VAL A 130 14.60 0.56 -1.18
N VAL A 131 13.81 1.14 -0.28
CA VAL A 131 12.40 1.47 -0.52
C VAL A 131 12.33 2.87 -1.10
N CYS A 132 11.80 2.99 -2.31
CA CYS A 132 11.91 4.22 -3.12
C CYS A 132 10.93 5.31 -2.69
N GLU A 133 9.84 4.97 -1.99
CA GLU A 133 8.72 5.89 -1.75
C GLU A 133 8.23 6.54 -3.06
N SER A 134 8.17 5.72 -4.12
CA SER A 134 7.97 6.16 -5.50
C SER A 134 6.67 6.90 -5.73
N GLY A 135 5.63 6.62 -4.93
CA GLY A 135 4.38 7.37 -4.96
C GLY A 135 4.54 8.88 -4.73
N LYS A 136 5.61 9.29 -4.04
CA LYS A 136 5.94 10.70 -3.77
C LYS A 136 6.61 11.42 -4.94
N ASN A 137 6.97 10.71 -6.01
CA ASN A 137 7.63 11.34 -7.15
C ASN A 137 6.73 12.42 -7.75
N LYS A 138 7.32 13.61 -7.93
CA LYS A 138 6.64 14.80 -8.50
C LYS A 138 6.94 15.03 -9.97
N ASN A 139 7.91 14.29 -10.53
CA ASN A 139 8.28 14.42 -11.94
C ASN A 139 7.39 13.54 -12.81
N VAL A 140 6.13 13.92 -12.93
CA VAL A 140 5.10 13.24 -13.72
C VAL A 140 4.26 14.27 -14.46
N ILE A 141 3.92 13.97 -15.72
CA ILE A 141 2.99 14.80 -16.49
C ILE A 141 1.59 14.58 -15.87
N ARG A 142 0.91 15.67 -15.55
CA ARG A 142 -0.44 15.69 -15.00
C ARG A 142 -1.39 16.41 -15.95
N SER A 143 -2.58 15.87 -16.10
CA SER A 143 -3.69 16.54 -16.75
C SER A 143 -4.30 17.61 -15.85
N ASP A 144 -5.15 18.46 -16.42
CA ASP A 144 -5.93 19.44 -15.63
C ASP A 144 -6.84 18.72 -14.61
N PHE A 145 -7.34 17.52 -14.93
CA PHE A 145 -8.15 16.68 -14.03
C PHE A 145 -7.35 16.22 -12.81
N ASP A 146 -6.09 15.80 -13.02
CA ASP A 146 -5.19 15.43 -11.92
C ASP A 146 -4.91 16.62 -11.01
N ILE A 147 -4.72 17.81 -11.60
CA ILE A 147 -4.47 19.05 -10.87
C ILE A 147 -5.71 19.47 -10.08
N GLU A 148 -6.89 19.36 -10.68
CA GLU A 148 -8.16 19.67 -10.01
C GLU A 148 -8.40 18.69 -8.85
N PHE A 149 -8.22 17.40 -9.10
CA PHE A 149 -8.35 16.38 -8.07
C PHE A 149 -7.36 16.59 -6.91
N ASP A 150 -6.09 16.86 -7.19
CA ASP A 150 -5.06 17.06 -6.18
C ASP A 150 -5.46 18.14 -5.15
N LYS A 151 -6.10 19.22 -5.58
CA LYS A 151 -6.58 20.30 -4.71
C LYS A 151 -7.65 19.84 -3.70
N THR A 152 -8.37 18.77 -3.99
CA THR A 152 -9.43 18.23 -3.12
C THR A 152 -8.93 17.22 -2.10
N THR A 153 -7.68 16.77 -2.22
CA THR A 153 -7.09 15.72 -1.38
C THR A 153 -6.60 16.28 -0.03
N ALA A 154 -6.41 15.39 0.94
CA ALA A 154 -5.88 15.76 2.26
C ALA A 154 -4.44 16.31 2.22
N ARG A 155 -3.69 16.04 1.14
CA ARG A 155 -2.29 16.48 0.94
C ARG A 155 -2.09 17.01 -0.48
N PRO A 156 -2.61 18.19 -0.80
CA PRO A 156 -2.35 18.80 -2.10
C PRO A 156 -0.85 19.04 -2.31
N GLY A 157 -0.36 18.79 -3.52
CA GLY A 157 1.04 18.97 -3.86
C GLY A 157 1.97 17.82 -3.47
N GLU A 158 1.42 16.72 -2.93
CA GLU A 158 2.17 15.51 -2.59
C GLU A 158 1.65 14.29 -3.34
N PHE A 159 2.47 13.23 -3.45
CA PHE A 159 2.11 11.94 -4.02
C PHE A 159 1.56 11.99 -5.46
N TYR A 160 2.19 12.77 -6.32
CA TYR A 160 1.65 13.03 -7.66
C TYR A 160 1.47 11.76 -8.49
N ILE A 161 2.52 10.93 -8.62
CA ILE A 161 2.41 9.72 -9.44
C ILE A 161 1.41 8.71 -8.82
N GLU A 162 1.36 8.60 -7.51
CA GLU A 162 0.39 7.73 -6.83
C GLU A 162 -1.05 8.18 -7.14
N LYS A 163 -1.32 9.50 -7.09
CA LYS A 163 -2.63 10.07 -7.41
C LYS A 163 -3.04 9.88 -8.86
N CYS A 164 -2.07 9.81 -9.78
CA CYS A 164 -2.35 9.58 -11.20
C CYS A 164 -2.66 8.12 -11.55
N CYS A 165 -2.23 7.12 -10.75
CA CYS A 165 -2.26 5.73 -11.20
C CYS A 165 -2.73 4.71 -10.17
N SER A 166 -2.86 5.05 -8.89
CA SER A 166 -3.18 4.02 -7.89
C SER A 166 -4.68 3.84 -7.66
N GLY A 167 -5.03 2.67 -7.12
CA GLY A 167 -6.40 2.25 -6.94
C GLY A 167 -7.25 3.14 -6.03
N ALA A 168 -6.63 3.89 -5.12
CA ALA A 168 -7.37 4.84 -4.29
C ALA A 168 -7.88 6.06 -5.07
N TYR A 169 -7.24 6.40 -6.20
CA TYR A 169 -7.42 7.70 -6.84
C TYR A 169 -7.98 7.65 -8.25
N LEU A 170 -7.85 6.52 -8.97
CA LEU A 170 -8.37 6.38 -10.35
C LEU A 170 -9.87 6.68 -10.43
N GLY A 171 -10.68 6.15 -9.51
CA GLY A 171 -12.11 6.42 -9.48
C GLY A 171 -12.43 7.91 -9.31
N PRO A 172 -11.94 8.58 -8.26
CA PRO A 172 -12.14 10.00 -8.04
C PRO A 172 -11.68 10.90 -9.19
N VAL A 173 -10.54 10.63 -9.80
CA VAL A 173 -10.05 11.38 -10.99
C VAL A 173 -11.00 11.17 -12.17
N SER A 174 -11.42 9.93 -12.42
CA SER A 174 -12.37 9.61 -13.49
C SER A 174 -13.73 10.30 -13.28
N LEU A 175 -14.17 10.46 -12.03
CA LEU A 175 -15.40 11.20 -11.74
C LEU A 175 -15.31 12.67 -12.17
N ILE A 176 -14.15 13.31 -11.96
CA ILE A 176 -13.93 14.70 -12.43
C ILE A 176 -13.96 14.74 -13.95
N MET A 177 -13.28 13.79 -14.62
CA MET A 177 -13.30 13.70 -16.09
C MET A 177 -14.72 13.54 -16.64
N LEU A 178 -15.51 12.59 -16.09
CA LEU A 178 -16.89 12.35 -16.50
C LEU A 178 -17.77 13.57 -16.27
N LYS A 179 -17.65 14.23 -15.14
CA LYS A 179 -18.42 15.45 -14.85
C LYS A 179 -18.07 16.60 -15.77
N THR A 180 -16.80 16.74 -16.15
CA THR A 180 -16.39 17.73 -17.15
C THR A 180 -16.97 17.42 -18.51
N ALA A 181 -16.88 16.17 -18.97
CA ALA A 181 -17.47 15.74 -20.23
C ALA A 181 -19.01 15.92 -20.26
N ALA A 182 -19.68 15.68 -19.13
CA ALA A 182 -21.12 15.92 -19.02
C ALA A 182 -21.48 17.41 -19.08
N LYS A 183 -20.66 18.30 -18.50
CA LYS A 183 -20.84 19.77 -18.59
C LYS A 183 -20.59 20.29 -20.00
N GLU A 184 -19.71 19.65 -20.76
CA GLU A 184 -19.44 19.93 -22.18
C GLU A 184 -20.45 19.25 -23.12
N GLU A 185 -21.51 18.63 -22.58
CA GLU A 185 -22.59 18.00 -23.32
C GLU A 185 -22.13 16.91 -24.33
N ILE A 186 -21.01 16.20 -24.00
CA ILE A 186 -20.46 15.11 -24.83
C ILE A 186 -21.42 13.91 -24.90
N PHE A 187 -22.26 13.72 -23.88
CA PHE A 187 -23.24 12.65 -23.80
C PHE A 187 -24.66 13.16 -24.05
N SER A 188 -25.64 12.25 -24.16
CA SER A 188 -27.05 12.65 -24.22
C SER A 188 -27.48 13.43 -22.98
N PRO A 189 -28.51 14.30 -23.06
CA PRO A 189 -28.94 15.10 -21.91
C PRO A 189 -29.31 14.27 -20.69
N TYR A 190 -29.91 13.09 -20.93
CA TYR A 190 -30.23 12.14 -19.85
C TYR A 190 -28.98 11.61 -19.15
N VAL A 191 -27.96 11.19 -19.92
CA VAL A 191 -26.70 10.66 -19.40
C VAL A 191 -25.92 11.78 -18.68
N CYS A 192 -25.84 12.97 -19.26
CA CYS A 192 -25.20 14.13 -18.61
C CYS A 192 -25.81 14.39 -17.23
N LYS A 193 -27.13 14.39 -17.13
CA LYS A 193 -27.83 14.58 -15.85
C LYS A 193 -27.43 13.50 -14.84
N LYS A 194 -27.43 12.23 -15.24
CA LYS A 194 -27.05 11.11 -14.36
C LYS A 194 -25.60 11.21 -13.88
N ILE A 195 -24.66 11.54 -14.75
CA ILE A 195 -23.25 11.72 -14.39
C ILE A 195 -23.09 12.89 -13.40
N LEU A 196 -23.78 13.99 -13.60
CA LEU A 196 -23.70 15.15 -12.71
C LEU A 196 -24.26 14.86 -11.31
N GLU A 197 -25.22 13.94 -11.19
CA GLU A 197 -25.80 13.48 -9.92
C GLU A 197 -24.87 12.55 -9.14
N LEU A 198 -23.83 11.94 -9.75
CA LEU A 198 -22.90 11.05 -9.07
C LEU A 198 -22.14 11.81 -7.97
N THR A 199 -22.12 11.27 -6.77
CA THR A 199 -21.38 11.82 -5.62
C THR A 199 -20.01 11.18 -5.44
N SER A 200 -19.83 9.95 -5.91
CA SER A 200 -18.59 9.20 -5.83
C SER A 200 -18.47 8.25 -7.02
N LEU A 201 -17.25 7.86 -7.33
CA LEU A 201 -16.91 6.79 -8.26
C LEU A 201 -15.66 6.11 -7.71
N SER A 202 -15.72 4.80 -7.53
CA SER A 202 -14.58 4.01 -7.10
C SER A 202 -13.84 3.41 -8.28
N THR A 203 -12.59 2.99 -8.05
CA THR A 203 -11.83 2.23 -9.05
C THR A 203 -12.48 0.87 -9.34
N VAL A 204 -13.18 0.30 -8.36
CA VAL A 204 -13.94 -0.94 -8.54
C VAL A 204 -15.12 -0.73 -9.50
N ASP A 205 -15.82 0.40 -9.43
CA ASP A 205 -16.91 0.72 -10.37
C ASP A 205 -16.38 0.83 -11.80
N ILE A 206 -15.19 1.43 -11.99
CA ILE A 206 -14.54 1.52 -13.30
C ILE A 206 -14.15 0.13 -13.80
N ASP A 207 -13.56 -0.70 -12.96
CA ASP A 207 -13.14 -2.05 -13.30
C ASP A 207 -14.36 -2.91 -13.69
N SER A 208 -15.44 -2.84 -12.92
CA SER A 208 -16.70 -3.52 -13.23
C SER A 208 -17.27 -3.09 -14.58
N PHE A 209 -17.30 -1.78 -14.84
CA PHE A 209 -17.76 -1.27 -16.14
C PHE A 209 -16.88 -1.74 -17.31
N LEU A 210 -15.56 -1.83 -17.13
CA LEU A 210 -14.66 -2.30 -18.18
C LEU A 210 -14.85 -3.78 -18.51
N HIS A 211 -15.20 -4.60 -17.52
CA HIS A 211 -15.43 -6.03 -17.71
C HIS A 211 -16.85 -6.34 -18.20
N GLU A 212 -17.85 -5.65 -17.69
CA GLU A 212 -19.26 -5.91 -17.92
C GLU A 212 -20.03 -4.61 -18.23
N PRO A 213 -19.72 -3.91 -19.36
CA PRO A 213 -20.27 -2.58 -19.65
C PRO A 213 -21.77 -2.55 -19.91
N TYR A 214 -22.40 -3.70 -20.09
CA TYR A 214 -23.83 -3.84 -20.38
C TYR A 214 -24.62 -4.48 -19.24
N ASP A 215 -23.95 -4.84 -18.14
CA ASP A 215 -24.60 -5.35 -16.94
C ASP A 215 -25.06 -4.16 -16.10
N THR A 216 -26.39 -3.96 -16.02
CA THR A 216 -27.03 -2.80 -15.36
C THR A 216 -27.76 -3.24 -14.10
#